data_d786f6948e9edeb13c7e1cc3b94dc798
#
_entry.id   d786f6948e9edeb13c7e1cc3b94dc798
#
_cell.length_a   1.000
_cell.length_b   1.000
_cell.length_c   1.000
_cell.angle_alpha   90.00
_cell.angle_beta   90.00
_cell.angle_gamma   90.00
#
_symmetry.space_group_name_H-M   'P 1'
#
loop_
_entity.id
_entity.type
_entity.pdbx_description
1 polymer ?
#
loop_
_entity_poly.entity_id
_entity_poly.type
_entity_poly.pdbx_seq_one_letter_code
_entity_poly.pdbx_strand_id
1 'polypeptide(L)'
;AATTEGDRVAAVVALGLDDGGLVRFQPELVIDATELGDLLPLCGAEHAVGAETVAQTGEKQAQPVEPKPHCVQSFTYTFACERRGEGENHVIPRPEKYEHYKSTQPYSLRIEVHGGEIYGESSGWLAYRLYDTMPGTKGGLWSYRRLLDQASFAGSVSHDLTLFNWPGNDYRDRSI
;
A
#
# COMPACT_ATOMS: atom_id res chain seq x y z
N ALA A 1 13.11 -20.92 -1.85
CA ALA A 1 12.53 -22.27 -1.89
C ALA A 1 12.30 -22.81 -0.47
N ALA A 2 11.35 -23.73 -0.30
CA ALA A 2 11.16 -24.45 0.96
C ALA A 2 11.26 -25.97 0.73
N THR A 3 11.59 -26.72 1.77
CA THR A 3 11.51 -28.19 1.80
C THR A 3 10.65 -28.61 2.97
N THR A 4 9.83 -29.64 2.77
CA THR A 4 8.92 -30.16 3.78
C THR A 4 9.22 -31.62 4.11
N GLU A 5 8.93 -32.02 5.33
CA GLU A 5 8.93 -33.43 5.82
C GLU A 5 7.55 -33.66 6.42
N GLY A 6 6.69 -34.36 5.67
CA GLY A 6 5.26 -34.47 6.01
C GLY A 6 4.59 -33.09 5.98
N ASP A 7 3.98 -32.70 7.07
CA ASP A 7 3.29 -31.43 7.29
C ASP A 7 4.18 -30.32 7.92
N ARG A 8 5.48 -30.62 8.06
CA ARG A 8 6.44 -29.71 8.66
C ARG A 8 7.34 -29.07 7.61
N VAL A 9 7.58 -27.76 7.71
CA VAL A 9 8.63 -27.07 6.94
C VAL A 9 10.00 -27.41 7.56
N ALA A 10 10.80 -28.22 6.87
CA ALA A 10 12.10 -28.69 7.35
C ALA A 10 13.23 -27.69 7.07
N ALA A 11 13.15 -26.94 5.97
CA ALA A 11 14.11 -25.89 5.68
C ALA A 11 13.55 -24.83 4.73
N VAL A 12 14.13 -23.65 4.82
CA VAL A 12 13.90 -22.53 3.89
C VAL A 12 15.24 -22.14 3.27
N VAL A 13 15.26 -21.94 1.96
CA VAL A 13 16.44 -21.44 1.22
C VAL A 13 16.15 -20.02 0.76
N ALA A 14 16.96 -19.10 1.22
CA ALA A 14 16.90 -17.68 0.84
C ALA A 14 18.10 -17.30 -0.03
N LEU A 15 17.92 -16.26 -0.84
CA LEU A 15 18.97 -15.62 -1.62
C LEU A 15 19.52 -14.43 -0.83
N GLY A 16 20.81 -14.40 -0.59
CA GLY A 16 21.53 -13.23 -0.07
C GLY A 16 21.51 -12.09 -1.09
N LEU A 17 21.00 -10.92 -0.70
CA LEU A 17 20.91 -9.79 -1.62
C LEU A 17 22.26 -9.13 -1.92
N ASP A 18 23.20 -9.22 -0.99
CA ASP A 18 24.52 -8.56 -1.11
C ASP A 18 25.48 -9.36 -2.00
N ASP A 19 25.47 -10.68 -1.91
CA ASP A 19 26.44 -11.56 -2.57
C ASP A 19 25.83 -12.54 -3.57
N GLY A 20 24.50 -12.62 -3.63
CA GLY A 20 23.77 -13.57 -4.46
C GLY A 20 23.92 -15.03 -3.99
N GLY A 21 24.47 -15.25 -2.81
CA GLY A 21 24.63 -16.57 -2.22
C GLY A 21 23.33 -17.18 -1.74
N LEU A 22 23.22 -18.51 -1.81
CA LEU A 22 22.08 -19.22 -1.26
C LEU A 22 22.37 -19.64 0.19
N VAL A 23 21.48 -19.29 1.10
CA VAL A 23 21.55 -19.63 2.51
C VAL A 23 20.40 -20.57 2.85
N ARG A 24 20.71 -21.73 3.42
CA ARG A 24 19.74 -22.71 3.89
C ARG A 24 19.57 -22.59 5.40
N PHE A 25 18.34 -22.32 5.83
CA PHE A 25 17.93 -22.29 7.23
C PHE A 25 17.19 -23.59 7.56
N GLN A 26 17.52 -24.22 8.68
CA GLN A 26 16.84 -25.42 9.21
C GLN A 26 16.36 -25.13 10.64
N PRO A 27 15.29 -24.38 10.82
CA PRO A 27 14.77 -24.02 12.13
C PRO A 27 13.86 -25.10 12.70
N GLU A 28 13.62 -25.04 14.00
CA GLU A 28 12.60 -25.86 14.66
C GLU A 28 11.18 -25.33 14.38
N LEU A 29 11.03 -24.00 14.24
CA LEU A 29 9.79 -23.30 13.96
C LEU A 29 9.99 -22.30 12.84
N VAL A 30 9.04 -22.22 11.93
CA VAL A 30 8.99 -21.22 10.86
C VAL A 30 7.75 -20.34 11.05
N ILE A 31 7.96 -19.04 10.99
CA ILE A 31 6.89 -18.04 10.95
C ILE A 31 7.00 -17.32 9.61
N ASP A 32 5.98 -17.44 8.77
CA ASP A 32 5.85 -16.66 7.55
C ASP A 32 5.29 -15.28 7.91
N ALA A 33 6.13 -14.27 7.80
CA ALA A 33 5.76 -12.86 7.98
C ALA A 33 6.03 -12.06 6.69
N THR A 34 6.01 -12.71 5.55
CA THR A 34 6.10 -12.05 4.25
C THR A 34 4.79 -11.32 3.92
N GLU A 35 4.86 -10.30 3.08
CA GLU A 35 3.69 -9.50 2.71
C GLU A 35 2.58 -10.30 2.02
N LEU A 36 2.94 -11.35 1.30
CA LEU A 36 2.02 -12.14 0.47
C LEU A 36 1.85 -13.59 0.94
N GLY A 37 2.46 -13.99 2.06
CA GLY A 37 2.47 -15.40 2.48
C GLY A 37 3.32 -16.27 1.55
N ASP A 38 4.49 -15.79 1.13
CA ASP A 38 5.31 -16.37 0.07
C ASP A 38 5.74 -17.82 0.34
N LEU A 39 5.82 -18.23 1.62
CA LEU A 39 6.17 -19.60 1.97
C LEU A 39 5.02 -20.58 1.77
N LEU A 40 3.77 -20.16 1.83
CA LEU A 40 2.60 -21.03 1.71
C LEU A 40 2.61 -21.87 0.42
N PRO A 41 2.72 -21.23 -0.78
CA PRO A 41 2.82 -22.00 -2.02
C PRO A 41 4.14 -22.78 -2.15
N LEU A 42 5.24 -22.26 -1.58
CA LEU A 42 6.55 -22.92 -1.67
C LEU A 42 6.64 -24.20 -0.84
N CYS A 43 5.87 -24.32 0.24
CA CYS A 43 5.81 -25.51 1.07
C CYS A 43 4.57 -26.39 0.79
N GLY A 44 3.72 -26.00 -0.17
CA GLY A 44 2.50 -26.73 -0.52
C GLY A 44 1.42 -26.67 0.55
N ALA A 45 1.46 -25.67 1.44
CA ALA A 45 0.42 -25.48 2.45
C ALA A 45 -0.91 -25.09 1.79
N GLU A 46 -2.00 -25.64 2.30
CA GLU A 46 -3.35 -25.22 1.88
C GLU A 46 -3.58 -23.76 2.30
N HIS A 47 -4.01 -22.94 1.36
CA HIS A 47 -4.27 -21.52 1.61
C HIS A 47 -5.37 -21.00 0.69
N ALA A 48 -6.02 -19.93 1.09
CA ALA A 48 -7.00 -19.20 0.29
C ALA A 48 -6.46 -17.81 -0.09
N VAL A 49 -6.87 -17.34 -1.26
CA VAL A 49 -6.55 -15.99 -1.75
C VAL A 49 -7.85 -15.24 -2.04
N GLY A 50 -7.87 -13.95 -1.70
CA GLY A 50 -9.04 -13.09 -1.90
C GLY A 50 -10.09 -13.27 -0.81
N ALA A 51 -11.35 -12.99 -1.18
CA ALA A 51 -12.46 -13.03 -0.22
C ALA A 51 -13.14 -14.40 -0.20
N GLU A 52 -13.14 -15.01 0.97
CA GLU A 52 -13.79 -16.29 1.27
C GLU A 52 -15.29 -16.11 1.53
N THR A 53 -16.05 -17.21 1.56
CA THR A 53 -17.48 -17.21 1.84
C THR A 53 -17.80 -17.37 3.32
N VAL A 54 -18.99 -16.95 3.72
CA VAL A 54 -19.53 -17.21 5.07
C VAL A 54 -19.55 -18.71 5.40
N ALA A 55 -19.82 -19.55 4.40
CA ALA A 55 -19.85 -21.01 4.60
C ALA A 55 -18.45 -21.57 4.90
N GLN A 56 -17.39 -20.95 4.41
CA GLN A 56 -16.00 -21.38 4.65
C GLN A 56 -15.47 -20.89 6.01
N THR A 57 -15.78 -19.66 6.41
CA THR A 57 -15.15 -19.01 7.56
C THR A 57 -16.09 -18.82 8.75
N GLY A 58 -17.40 -18.80 8.54
CA GLY A 58 -18.38 -18.40 9.55
C GLY A 58 -18.44 -16.91 9.82
N GLU A 59 -17.67 -16.08 9.12
CA GLU A 59 -17.58 -14.64 9.34
C GLU A 59 -18.77 -13.92 8.67
N LYS A 60 -19.47 -13.06 9.42
CA LYS A 60 -20.64 -12.33 8.94
C LYS A 60 -20.37 -11.38 7.77
N GLN A 61 -19.12 -10.93 7.63
CA GLN A 61 -18.68 -9.97 6.61
C GLN A 61 -18.09 -10.66 5.38
N ALA A 62 -17.94 -11.98 5.40
CA ALA A 62 -17.47 -12.76 4.26
C ALA A 62 -18.49 -12.74 3.10
N GLN A 63 -18.08 -13.20 1.93
CA GLN A 63 -18.96 -13.26 0.77
C GLN A 63 -20.15 -14.18 1.03
N PRO A 64 -21.38 -13.78 0.66
CA PRO A 64 -22.59 -14.55 1.03
C PRO A 64 -22.68 -15.91 0.33
N VAL A 65 -22.24 -16.03 -0.91
CA VAL A 65 -22.45 -17.22 -1.75
C VAL A 65 -21.16 -17.76 -2.33
N GLU A 66 -20.48 -16.97 -3.17
CA GLU A 66 -19.31 -17.43 -3.93
C GLU A 66 -18.03 -16.72 -3.47
N PRO A 67 -16.91 -17.43 -3.37
CA PRO A 67 -15.62 -16.82 -3.07
C PRO A 67 -15.16 -15.92 -4.23
N LYS A 68 -14.41 -14.89 -3.90
CA LYS A 68 -13.83 -13.97 -4.89
C LYS A 68 -12.31 -13.97 -4.79
N PRO A 69 -11.62 -14.91 -5.45
CA PRO A 69 -10.18 -15.10 -5.32
C PRO A 69 -9.35 -13.90 -5.82
N HIS A 70 -9.94 -13.05 -6.68
CA HIS A 70 -9.28 -11.83 -7.16
C HIS A 70 -9.64 -10.58 -6.34
N CYS A 71 -10.48 -10.72 -5.31
CA CYS A 71 -10.80 -9.65 -4.39
C CYS A 71 -9.75 -9.57 -3.29
N VAL A 72 -8.62 -8.98 -3.62
CA VAL A 72 -7.49 -8.75 -2.72
C VAL A 72 -7.42 -7.29 -2.31
N GLN A 73 -6.75 -7.01 -1.20
CA GLN A 73 -6.54 -5.63 -0.76
C GLN A 73 -5.69 -4.87 -1.78
N SER A 74 -6.15 -3.68 -2.16
CA SER A 74 -5.33 -2.75 -2.93
C SER A 74 -4.11 -2.30 -2.12
N PHE A 75 -3.02 -2.01 -2.79
CA PHE A 75 -1.83 -1.44 -2.17
C PHE A 75 -1.57 -0.04 -2.68
N THR A 76 -1.01 0.81 -1.83
CA THR A 76 -0.62 2.16 -2.20
C THR A 76 0.80 2.17 -2.74
N TYR A 77 1.00 2.69 -3.94
CA TYR A 77 2.34 2.92 -4.47
C TYR A 77 2.90 4.23 -3.89
N THR A 78 3.57 4.12 -2.76
CA THR A 78 4.06 5.27 -2.00
C THR A 78 5.26 5.94 -2.66
N PHE A 79 5.35 7.26 -2.56
CA PHE A 79 6.50 8.04 -2.99
C PHE A 79 6.72 9.25 -2.08
N ALA A 80 7.97 9.67 -1.96
CA ALA A 80 8.35 10.82 -1.15
C ALA A 80 8.44 12.09 -2.01
N CYS A 81 7.96 13.19 -1.45
CA CYS A 81 8.07 14.52 -2.06
C CYS A 81 8.66 15.53 -1.08
N GLU A 82 9.54 16.35 -1.59
CA GLU A 82 10.11 17.48 -0.89
C GLU A 82 9.42 18.77 -1.33
N ARG A 83 9.02 19.61 -0.36
CA ARG A 83 8.45 20.92 -0.67
C ARG A 83 9.54 21.95 -0.79
N ARG A 84 9.71 22.47 -1.99
CA ARG A 84 10.68 23.52 -2.31
C ARG A 84 10.10 24.93 -2.12
N GLY A 85 10.98 25.93 -2.14
CA GLY A 85 10.61 27.33 -2.02
C GLY A 85 9.77 27.85 -3.20
N GLU A 86 9.16 28.99 -3.00
CA GLU A 86 8.42 29.67 -4.07
C GLU A 86 9.38 30.05 -5.23
N GLY A 87 8.96 29.76 -6.46
CA GLY A 87 9.77 29.99 -7.66
C GLY A 87 10.74 28.85 -8.03
N GLU A 88 10.94 27.88 -7.16
CA GLU A 88 11.69 26.67 -7.52
C GLU A 88 10.80 25.69 -8.29
N ASN A 89 11.20 25.35 -9.50
CA ASN A 89 10.43 24.47 -10.37
C ASN A 89 11.26 23.26 -10.81
N HIS A 90 10.90 22.10 -10.32
CA HIS A 90 11.57 20.82 -10.58
C HIS A 90 10.67 19.92 -11.42
N VAL A 91 10.42 20.32 -12.67
CA VAL A 91 9.62 19.51 -13.60
C VAL A 91 10.41 18.27 -14.02
N ILE A 92 9.85 17.11 -13.72
CA ILE A 92 10.41 15.84 -14.21
C ILE A 92 10.05 15.63 -15.69
N PRO A 93 10.86 14.86 -16.44
CA PRO A 93 10.48 14.43 -17.78
C PRO A 93 9.15 13.67 -17.75
N ARG A 94 8.28 13.92 -18.72
CA ARG A 94 7.01 13.20 -18.83
C ARG A 94 7.28 11.70 -19.06
N PRO A 95 6.75 10.81 -18.21
CA PRO A 95 6.89 9.36 -18.43
C PRO A 95 6.26 8.93 -19.74
N GLU A 96 6.82 7.92 -20.40
CA GLU A 96 6.38 7.42 -21.71
C GLU A 96 4.86 7.10 -21.75
N LYS A 97 4.33 6.48 -20.70
CA LYS A 97 2.92 6.07 -20.62
C LYS A 97 2.03 7.06 -19.88
N TYR A 98 2.48 8.30 -19.70
CA TYR A 98 1.75 9.31 -18.89
C TYR A 98 0.31 9.51 -19.34
N GLU A 99 0.07 9.75 -20.64
CA GLU A 99 -1.29 10.02 -21.15
C GLU A 99 -2.21 8.78 -21.03
N HIS A 100 -1.65 7.59 -21.24
CA HIS A 100 -2.39 6.36 -21.01
C HIS A 100 -2.85 6.24 -19.56
N TYR A 101 -1.94 6.33 -18.60
CA TYR A 101 -2.30 6.20 -17.19
C TYR A 101 -3.16 7.35 -16.68
N LYS A 102 -2.94 8.58 -17.14
CA LYS A 102 -3.79 9.71 -16.82
C LYS A 102 -5.25 9.49 -17.21
N SER A 103 -5.51 8.80 -18.32
CA SER A 103 -6.85 8.55 -18.83
C SER A 103 -7.50 7.27 -18.27
N THR A 104 -6.70 6.29 -17.83
CA THR A 104 -7.19 4.97 -17.43
C THR A 104 -7.16 4.74 -15.92
N GLN A 105 -6.29 5.44 -15.18
CA GLN A 105 -6.14 5.24 -13.75
C GLN A 105 -6.95 6.25 -12.93
N PRO A 106 -7.56 5.83 -11.81
CA PRO A 106 -8.39 6.69 -10.97
C PRO A 106 -7.57 7.60 -10.03
N TYR A 107 -6.26 7.72 -10.24
CA TYR A 107 -5.38 8.50 -9.37
C TYR A 107 -5.74 9.97 -9.41
N SER A 108 -6.19 10.50 -8.28
CA SER A 108 -6.53 11.92 -8.16
C SER A 108 -6.52 12.37 -6.70
N LEU A 109 -6.51 13.69 -6.50
CA LEU A 109 -6.78 14.28 -5.18
C LEU A 109 -8.28 14.42 -4.90
N ARG A 110 -9.12 13.56 -5.47
CA ARG A 110 -10.57 13.53 -5.26
C ARG A 110 -10.99 12.17 -4.77
N ILE A 111 -11.92 12.15 -3.83
CA ILE A 111 -12.57 10.93 -3.33
C ILE A 111 -14.07 11.10 -3.44
N GLU A 112 -14.76 10.06 -3.87
CA GLU A 112 -16.21 10.02 -3.84
C GLU A 112 -16.69 9.59 -2.45
N VAL A 113 -17.61 10.36 -1.89
CA VAL A 113 -18.16 10.11 -0.55
C VAL A 113 -19.43 9.30 -0.71
N HIS A 114 -19.41 8.06 -0.19
CA HIS A 114 -20.53 7.15 -0.22
C HIS A 114 -20.97 6.80 1.21
N GLY A 115 -22.21 7.14 1.56
CA GLY A 115 -22.88 6.60 2.74
C GLY A 115 -22.23 6.88 4.09
N GLY A 116 -21.74 8.06 4.31
CA GLY A 116 -21.14 8.51 5.57
C GLY A 116 -20.62 9.93 5.46
N GLU A 117 -20.20 10.50 6.58
CA GLU A 117 -19.57 11.81 6.59
C GLU A 117 -18.05 11.66 6.53
N ILE A 118 -17.42 12.23 5.50
CA ILE A 118 -15.97 12.33 5.37
C ILE A 118 -15.60 13.81 5.35
N TYR A 119 -14.91 14.29 6.39
CA TYR A 119 -14.49 15.68 6.55
C TYR A 119 -15.61 16.71 6.36
N GLY A 120 -16.82 16.41 6.88
CA GLY A 120 -17.97 17.30 6.78
C GLY A 120 -18.79 17.18 5.51
N GLU A 121 -18.38 16.33 4.55
CA GLU A 121 -19.12 16.04 3.32
C GLU A 121 -19.87 14.72 3.45
N SER A 122 -21.16 14.71 3.14
CA SER A 122 -22.01 13.52 3.25
C SER A 122 -22.29 12.83 1.92
N SER A 123 -22.01 13.48 0.82
CA SER A 123 -22.18 12.94 -0.55
C SER A 123 -21.39 13.73 -1.59
N GLY A 124 -21.17 13.13 -2.76
CA GLY A 124 -20.50 13.76 -3.88
C GLY A 124 -18.99 13.60 -3.87
N TRP A 125 -18.28 14.54 -4.43
CA TRP A 125 -16.83 14.49 -4.58
C TRP A 125 -16.14 15.46 -3.62
N LEU A 126 -15.32 14.92 -2.72
CA LEU A 126 -14.42 15.70 -1.88
C LEU A 126 -13.08 15.90 -2.60
N ALA A 127 -12.67 17.14 -2.80
CA ALA A 127 -11.33 17.47 -3.29
C ALA A 127 -10.38 17.67 -2.09
N TYR A 128 -9.32 16.88 -2.03
CA TYR A 128 -8.30 17.07 -1.01
C TYR A 128 -7.39 18.24 -1.34
N ARG A 129 -7.18 19.08 -0.34
CA ARG A 129 -6.25 20.20 -0.42
C ARG A 129 -4.87 19.74 0.01
N LEU A 130 -3.86 20.03 -0.81
CA LEU A 130 -2.51 19.54 -0.54
C LEU A 130 -1.91 20.20 0.71
N TYR A 131 -1.98 21.53 0.80
CA TYR A 131 -1.35 22.31 1.87
C TYR A 131 -2.33 22.90 2.88
N ASP A 132 -3.54 23.19 2.46
CA ASP A 132 -4.54 23.82 3.31
C ASP A 132 -5.16 22.83 4.28
N THR A 133 -5.56 23.36 5.45
CA THR A 133 -6.30 22.57 6.43
C THR A 133 -7.64 22.11 5.86
N MET A 134 -7.91 20.83 5.96
CA MET A 134 -9.19 20.22 5.60
C MET A 134 -10.19 20.36 6.74
N PRO A 135 -11.51 20.50 6.48
CA PRO A 135 -12.52 20.49 7.52
C PRO A 135 -12.40 19.24 8.42
N GLY A 136 -12.47 19.42 9.72
CA GLY A 136 -12.36 18.32 10.69
C GLY A 136 -10.94 17.76 10.89
N THR A 137 -9.93 18.34 10.26
CA THR A 137 -8.52 17.92 10.41
C THR A 137 -7.64 19.06 10.94
N LYS A 138 -6.42 18.72 11.36
CA LYS A 138 -5.41 19.71 11.80
C LYS A 138 -4.46 20.15 10.69
N GLY A 139 -4.66 19.69 9.44
CA GLY A 139 -3.78 20.02 8.32
C GLY A 139 -4.30 19.53 6.97
N GLY A 140 -3.57 19.82 5.92
CA GLY A 140 -3.81 19.30 4.58
C GLY A 140 -3.20 17.92 4.35
N LEU A 141 -3.33 17.40 3.13
CA LEU A 141 -2.76 16.11 2.74
C LEU A 141 -1.24 16.07 2.92
N TRP A 142 -0.56 17.20 2.72
CA TRP A 142 0.89 17.34 2.94
C TRP A 142 1.31 16.97 4.37
N SER A 143 0.50 17.33 5.35
CA SER A 143 0.78 17.09 6.77
C SER A 143 0.44 15.68 7.23
N TYR A 144 -0.35 14.93 6.46
CA TYR A 144 -0.88 13.62 6.87
C TYR A 144 0.20 12.57 7.12
N ARG A 145 1.20 12.50 6.25
CA ARG A 145 2.34 11.59 6.35
C ARG A 145 3.67 12.35 6.25
N ARG A 146 3.72 13.56 6.84
CA ARG A 146 4.95 14.34 6.84
C ARG A 146 6.04 13.64 7.66
N LEU A 147 7.14 13.33 7.01
CA LEU A 147 8.30 12.65 7.60
C LEU A 147 9.23 13.65 8.30
N LEU A 148 9.45 14.80 7.66
CA LEU A 148 10.27 15.88 8.20
C LEU A 148 9.47 17.19 8.14
N ASP A 149 9.38 17.86 9.27
CA ASP A 149 8.86 19.21 9.39
C ASP A 149 10.03 20.14 9.61
N GLN A 150 10.36 20.96 8.60
CA GLN A 150 11.47 21.90 8.65
C GLN A 150 11.43 22.78 9.92
N ALA A 151 10.23 23.20 10.33
CA ALA A 151 10.05 24.06 11.49
C ALA A 151 10.45 23.39 12.82
N SER A 152 10.49 22.06 12.86
CA SER A 152 10.86 21.28 14.03
C SER A 152 12.38 21.06 14.18
N PHE A 153 13.15 21.46 13.18
CA PHE A 153 14.60 21.23 13.13
C PHE A 153 15.34 22.56 12.98
N ALA A 154 15.97 23.05 14.00
CA ALA A 154 16.66 24.34 14.09
C ALA A 154 17.74 24.57 12.99
N GLY A 155 17.31 24.66 11.71
CA GLY A 155 18.14 24.92 10.56
C GLY A 155 18.93 23.73 10.01
N SER A 156 18.81 22.53 10.58
CA SER A 156 19.49 21.31 10.10
C SER A 156 18.75 20.62 8.95
N VAL A 157 17.50 20.95 8.74
CA VAL A 157 16.66 20.47 7.63
C VAL A 157 16.20 21.66 6.81
N SER A 158 16.47 21.66 5.51
CA SER A 158 16.21 22.77 4.63
C SER A 158 14.78 22.80 4.07
N HIS A 159 14.11 21.66 4.02
CA HIS A 159 12.78 21.53 3.40
C HIS A 159 11.92 20.50 4.11
N ASP A 160 10.60 20.66 4.01
CA ASP A 160 9.65 19.65 4.42
C ASP A 160 9.71 18.44 3.49
N LEU A 161 9.61 17.23 4.07
CA LEU A 161 9.50 15.97 3.36
C LEU A 161 8.22 15.25 3.77
N THR A 162 7.41 14.84 2.81
CA THR A 162 6.22 14.03 3.06
C THR A 162 6.22 12.75 2.24
N LEU A 163 5.54 11.72 2.75
CA LEU A 163 5.25 10.49 2.04
C LEU A 163 3.81 10.54 1.52
N PHE A 164 3.65 10.44 0.21
CA PHE A 164 2.32 10.24 -0.38
C PHE A 164 1.93 8.77 -0.23
N ASN A 165 1.02 8.55 0.71
CA ASN A 165 0.37 7.29 0.99
C ASN A 165 -1.13 7.58 1.12
N TRP A 166 -1.87 7.36 0.03
CA TRP A 166 -3.19 7.93 -0.12
C TRP A 166 -4.09 7.04 -1.00
N PRO A 167 -5.38 6.89 -0.70
CA PRO A 167 -6.27 6.06 -1.53
C PRO A 167 -6.33 6.44 -3.01
N GLY A 168 -6.01 7.70 -3.36
CA GLY A 168 -5.95 8.16 -4.74
C GLY A 168 -4.77 7.61 -5.54
N ASN A 169 -3.74 7.03 -4.90
CA ASN A 169 -2.63 6.35 -5.55
C ASN A 169 -2.55 4.84 -5.20
N ASP A 170 -3.69 4.26 -4.81
CA ASP A 170 -3.84 2.82 -4.62
C ASP A 170 -3.95 2.11 -5.98
N TYR A 171 -3.23 1.02 -6.12
CA TYR A 171 -3.41 0.11 -7.23
C TYR A 171 -4.61 -0.80 -6.99
N ARG A 172 -5.58 -0.81 -7.92
CA ARG A 172 -6.87 -1.50 -7.76
C ARG A 172 -7.25 -2.40 -8.93
N ASP A 173 -6.39 -2.50 -9.95
CA ASP A 173 -6.78 -3.15 -11.21
C ASP A 173 -6.90 -4.67 -11.07
N ARG A 174 -6.01 -5.30 -10.33
CA ARG A 174 -5.97 -6.76 -10.15
C ARG A 174 -5.02 -7.17 -9.02
N SER A 175 -5.09 -8.43 -8.63
CA SER A 175 -4.04 -9.07 -7.82
C SER A 175 -2.68 -9.03 -8.54
N ILE A 176 -1.63 -8.84 -7.80
CA ILE A 176 -0.23 -8.87 -8.25
C ILE A 176 0.37 -10.24 -8.02
#